data_847a8753827fb95146be07fa706346b4
#
_entry.id   847a8753827fb95146be07fa706346b4
#
_cell.length_a   1.000
_cell.length_b   1.000
_cell.length_c   1.000
_cell.angle_alpha   90.00
_cell.angle_beta   90.00
_cell.angle_gamma   90.00
#
_symmetry.space_group_name_H-M   'P 1'
#
loop_
_entity.id
_entity.type
_entity.pdbx_description
1 polymer ?
#
loop_
_entity_poly.entity_id
_entity_poly.type
_entity_poly.pdbx_seq_one_letter_code
_entity_poly.pdbx_strand_id
1 'polypeptide(L)'
;MNRFKLSLLALIASLSVSTMGASIDHIQNYSAEYGGNPAQQGAINVGSTVYFNPAGLMRLENGTYIVGGIQYAFGDQNMSQGGRDFSTNLSSPIPNFALYKKTDDGAYFWTMGGVGGGAELEYKDSIPLSVNLLGNSIDFNKFLSNTHVKGSNIYAQTTLGKAFNLTDKWSASLAVRGVYGKRTLKANATVDKNVNIGDLIGKPLLRIPIFREGTASIDSEREAYGFGGQFGLNYAPNDRLNIGFRYDTKVKMKFKTKSDINDNTYGQSINIPGMSIPSLGVSDALLGLYPVYKDGEKLRRDLPALAALGASYKVTEQWTTFVGGNYYFNESATMDRIGKTNVDYKNGWEISVGSEYWFTPQIAWLVGFNYADTGAPDKSFAATEYALNSTMLGTGVKYRPNETVEWTVAFNHYIYDSRTVNDIKYEKEISSIGINFVKKF
;
A
#
# COMPACT_ATOMS: atom_id res chain seq x y z
N MET A 1 -21.89 3.03 -23.50
CA MET A 1 -20.46 2.74 -23.20
C MET A 1 -20.01 3.28 -21.86
N ASN A 2 -20.58 4.35 -21.31
CA ASN A 2 -20.14 4.94 -20.04
C ASN A 2 -20.64 4.24 -18.75
N ARG A 3 -21.77 3.54 -18.76
CA ARG A 3 -22.30 2.89 -17.55
C ARG A 3 -21.61 1.58 -17.19
N PHE A 4 -21.10 0.84 -18.16
CA PHE A 4 -20.34 -0.41 -17.89
C PHE A 4 -18.92 -0.15 -17.39
N LYS A 5 -18.30 0.95 -17.83
CA LYS A 5 -17.00 1.42 -17.32
C LYS A 5 -17.10 1.92 -15.87
N LEU A 6 -18.21 2.58 -15.50
CA LEU A 6 -18.43 3.02 -14.12
C LEU A 6 -18.67 1.85 -13.15
N SER A 7 -19.35 0.78 -13.57
CA SER A 7 -19.69 -0.34 -12.68
C SER A 7 -18.47 -1.19 -12.32
N LEU A 8 -17.55 -1.43 -13.27
CA LEU A 8 -16.33 -2.19 -13.01
C LEU A 8 -15.31 -1.38 -12.19
N LEU A 9 -15.22 -0.07 -12.46
CA LEU A 9 -14.40 0.87 -11.68
C LEU A 9 -14.99 1.15 -10.30
N ALA A 10 -16.32 1.17 -10.16
CA ALA A 10 -16.98 1.36 -8.87
C ALA A 10 -16.80 0.15 -7.93
N LEU A 11 -16.72 -1.08 -8.47
CA LEU A 11 -16.44 -2.27 -7.66
C LEU A 11 -15.00 -2.27 -7.11
N ILE A 12 -14.05 -1.68 -7.85
CA ILE A 12 -12.64 -1.56 -7.45
C ILE A 12 -12.42 -0.29 -6.61
N ALA A 13 -13.20 0.78 -6.84
CA ALA A 13 -13.03 2.07 -6.18
C ALA A 13 -13.52 2.11 -4.72
N SER A 14 -14.27 1.12 -4.25
CA SER A 14 -14.73 1.01 -2.86
C SER A 14 -13.77 0.25 -1.94
N LEU A 15 -12.57 -0.13 -2.45
CA LEU A 15 -11.66 -1.03 -1.75
C LEU A 15 -10.42 -0.26 -1.29
N SER A 16 -10.31 -0.07 0.01
CA SER A 16 -9.11 0.45 0.64
C SER A 16 -8.14 -0.70 0.93
N VAL A 17 -6.86 -0.54 0.65
CA VAL A 17 -5.84 -1.59 0.82
C VAL A 17 -4.75 -1.10 1.77
N SER A 18 -4.45 -1.91 2.78
CA SER A 18 -3.36 -1.64 3.72
C SER A 18 -2.00 -1.80 3.05
N THR A 19 -1.05 -0.93 3.36
CA THR A 19 0.36 -1.15 2.99
C THR A 19 0.91 -2.30 3.82
N MET A 20 1.06 -3.47 3.20
CA MET A 20 1.68 -4.67 3.75
C MET A 20 2.85 -5.01 2.84
N GLY A 21 4.08 -4.65 3.22
CA GLY A 21 5.26 -4.91 2.41
C GLY A 21 6.36 -3.86 2.55
N ALA A 22 7.51 -4.11 1.93
CA ALA A 22 8.71 -3.26 1.99
C ALA A 22 8.65 -2.04 1.06
N SER A 23 7.59 -1.83 0.33
CA SER A 23 7.40 -0.61 -0.47
C SER A 23 6.40 0.32 0.18
N ILE A 24 6.55 1.60 -0.11
CA ILE A 24 5.69 2.65 0.42
C ILE A 24 4.27 2.56 -0.15
N ASP A 25 4.14 2.13 -1.41
CA ASP A 25 2.86 2.05 -2.13
C ASP A 25 2.55 0.65 -2.67
N HIS A 26 3.55 -0.25 -2.81
CA HIS A 26 3.29 -1.62 -3.26
C HIS A 26 2.81 -2.53 -2.14
N ILE A 27 1.90 -3.44 -2.49
CA ILE A 27 1.62 -4.65 -1.72
C ILE A 27 1.91 -5.86 -2.59
N GLN A 28 2.28 -6.98 -1.95
CA GLN A 28 2.47 -8.27 -2.63
C GLN A 28 1.42 -9.31 -2.20
N ASN A 29 0.50 -8.92 -1.35
CA ASN A 29 -0.55 -9.81 -0.86
C ASN A 29 -1.71 -9.92 -1.87
N TYR A 30 -1.44 -10.56 -3.03
CA TYR A 30 -2.44 -10.69 -4.10
C TYR A 30 -3.37 -11.88 -3.93
N SER A 31 -3.03 -12.86 -3.08
CA SER A 31 -3.82 -14.08 -2.93
C SER A 31 -3.69 -14.69 -1.53
N ALA A 32 -4.63 -15.57 -1.16
CA ALA A 32 -4.57 -16.28 0.11
C ALA A 32 -3.32 -17.18 0.22
N GLU A 33 -2.79 -17.69 -0.90
CA GLU A 33 -1.54 -18.47 -0.91
C GLU A 33 -0.37 -17.67 -0.35
N TYR A 34 -0.27 -16.36 -0.72
CA TYR A 34 0.74 -15.47 -0.14
C TYR A 34 0.50 -15.26 1.35
N GLY A 35 -0.76 -15.14 1.77
CA GLY A 35 -1.12 -15.00 3.18
C GLY A 35 -0.64 -16.18 4.03
N GLY A 36 -0.68 -17.41 3.48
CA GLY A 36 -0.19 -18.61 4.16
C GLY A 36 1.31 -18.85 4.00
N ASN A 37 1.87 -18.51 2.84
CA ASN A 37 3.27 -18.66 2.49
C ASN A 37 3.71 -17.52 1.58
N PRO A 38 4.42 -16.50 2.08
CA PRO A 38 4.81 -15.31 1.30
C PRO A 38 5.91 -15.57 0.25
N ALA A 39 6.59 -16.71 0.28
CA ALA A 39 7.64 -17.04 -0.68
C ALA A 39 7.08 -17.62 -1.99
N GLN A 40 6.17 -16.87 -2.65
CA GLN A 40 5.47 -17.32 -3.87
C GLN A 40 6.23 -17.07 -5.17
N GLN A 41 7.37 -16.36 -5.17
CA GLN A 41 8.07 -15.93 -6.37
C GLN A 41 8.62 -17.10 -7.21
N GLY A 42 8.94 -18.24 -6.56
CA GLY A 42 9.34 -19.49 -7.22
C GLY A 42 8.27 -20.58 -7.21
N ALA A 43 7.06 -20.28 -6.72
CA ALA A 43 5.99 -21.27 -6.61
C ALA A 43 5.39 -21.63 -7.98
N ILE A 44 4.99 -22.90 -8.11
CA ILE A 44 4.19 -23.40 -9.23
C ILE A 44 2.91 -23.99 -8.65
N ASN A 45 1.83 -23.22 -8.71
CA ASN A 45 0.50 -23.63 -8.29
C ASN A 45 -0.58 -22.87 -9.07
N VAL A 46 -1.79 -23.38 -9.10
CA VAL A 46 -2.89 -22.86 -9.91
C VAL A 46 -3.45 -21.53 -9.41
N GLY A 47 -3.28 -21.21 -8.10
CA GLY A 47 -3.88 -20.02 -7.48
C GLY A 47 -3.01 -18.77 -7.54
N SER A 48 -1.69 -18.90 -7.42
CA SER A 48 -0.81 -17.75 -7.22
C SER A 48 0.25 -17.54 -8.30
N THR A 49 0.64 -18.58 -9.04
CA THR A 49 1.69 -18.48 -10.09
C THR A 49 1.41 -17.34 -11.08
N VAL A 50 0.15 -17.13 -11.45
CA VAL A 50 -0.26 -16.06 -12.39
C VAL A 50 0.08 -14.66 -11.88
N TYR A 51 0.18 -14.45 -10.57
CA TYR A 51 0.53 -13.16 -9.96
C TYR A 51 2.02 -13.00 -9.70
N PHE A 52 2.68 -14.07 -9.19
CA PHE A 52 4.03 -13.97 -8.64
C PHE A 52 5.12 -14.46 -9.61
N ASN A 53 4.79 -15.43 -10.47
CA ASN A 53 5.71 -16.04 -11.43
C ASN A 53 5.00 -16.38 -12.74
N PRO A 54 4.49 -15.39 -13.50
CA PRO A 54 3.69 -15.68 -14.72
C PRO A 54 4.39 -16.56 -15.74
N ALA A 55 5.73 -16.49 -15.84
CA ALA A 55 6.50 -17.39 -16.71
C ALA A 55 6.37 -18.87 -16.30
N GLY A 56 6.16 -19.14 -15.00
CA GLY A 56 5.93 -20.46 -14.42
C GLY A 56 4.58 -21.07 -14.81
N LEU A 57 3.63 -20.32 -15.40
CA LEU A 57 2.38 -20.85 -15.93
C LEU A 57 2.65 -21.98 -16.97
N MET A 58 3.81 -21.92 -17.65
CA MET A 58 4.21 -22.96 -18.62
C MET A 58 4.48 -24.31 -17.95
N ARG A 59 4.58 -24.39 -16.64
CA ARG A 59 4.76 -25.63 -15.85
C ARG A 59 3.43 -26.21 -15.35
N LEU A 60 2.31 -25.51 -15.54
CA LEU A 60 0.98 -26.00 -15.19
C LEU A 60 0.43 -26.88 -16.32
N GLU A 61 -0.58 -27.64 -15.98
CA GLU A 61 -1.33 -28.43 -16.97
C GLU A 61 -2.13 -27.53 -17.92
N ASN A 62 -2.37 -28.03 -19.13
CA ASN A 62 -3.24 -27.36 -20.09
C ASN A 62 -4.66 -27.23 -19.55
N GLY A 63 -5.30 -26.11 -19.83
CA GLY A 63 -6.65 -25.80 -19.36
C GLY A 63 -6.92 -24.30 -19.32
N THR A 64 -8.16 -23.98 -19.06
CA THR A 64 -8.61 -22.61 -18.74
C THR A 64 -8.87 -22.53 -17.25
N TYR A 65 -8.33 -21.52 -16.60
CA TYR A 65 -8.40 -21.37 -15.15
C TYR A 65 -9.02 -20.02 -14.79
N ILE A 66 -9.96 -20.07 -13.87
CA ILE A 66 -10.50 -18.87 -13.21
C ILE A 66 -10.04 -18.92 -11.76
N VAL A 67 -9.44 -17.83 -11.32
CA VAL A 67 -8.98 -17.61 -9.94
C VAL A 67 -9.75 -16.41 -9.39
N GLY A 68 -10.32 -16.55 -8.21
CA GLY A 68 -11.00 -15.46 -7.53
C GLY A 68 -10.82 -15.58 -6.03
N GLY A 69 -10.58 -14.47 -5.37
CA GLY A 69 -10.41 -14.46 -3.94
C GLY A 69 -10.64 -13.10 -3.33
N ILE A 70 -10.70 -13.10 -2.02
CA ILE A 70 -10.76 -11.90 -1.20
C ILE A 70 -9.97 -12.13 0.07
N GLN A 71 -9.25 -11.11 0.49
CA GLN A 71 -8.63 -11.05 1.80
C GLN A 71 -9.26 -9.88 2.57
N TYR A 72 -9.36 -10.03 3.87
CA TYR A 72 -9.80 -8.98 4.77
C TYR A 72 -8.68 -8.67 5.74
N ALA A 73 -8.08 -7.50 5.58
CA ALA A 73 -7.07 -6.97 6.47
C ALA A 73 -7.73 -6.15 7.57
N PHE A 74 -7.25 -6.29 8.81
CA PHE A 74 -7.73 -5.57 9.98
C PHE A 74 -6.60 -5.35 10.97
N GLY A 75 -6.72 -4.33 11.81
CA GLY A 75 -5.71 -3.98 12.79
C GLY A 75 -5.80 -2.53 13.23
N ASP A 76 -4.72 -2.04 13.82
CA ASP A 76 -4.65 -0.73 14.41
C ASP A 76 -3.42 0.03 13.93
N GLN A 77 -3.58 1.35 13.85
CA GLN A 77 -2.49 2.28 13.60
C GLN A 77 -2.50 3.36 14.67
N ASN A 78 -1.37 3.48 15.37
CA ASN A 78 -1.26 4.33 16.54
C ASN A 78 -0.10 5.32 16.39
N MET A 79 -0.32 6.52 16.89
CA MET A 79 0.71 7.54 17.07
C MET A 79 0.61 8.07 18.49
N SER A 80 1.74 8.41 19.12
CA SER A 80 1.73 9.10 20.41
C SER A 80 2.71 10.26 20.42
N GLN A 81 2.29 11.37 21.00
CA GLN A 81 3.09 12.59 21.15
C GLN A 81 2.74 13.35 22.42
N GLY A 82 3.74 13.70 23.23
CA GLY A 82 3.53 14.52 24.40
C GLY A 82 2.54 13.95 25.43
N GLY A 83 2.45 12.62 25.54
CA GLY A 83 1.52 11.92 26.45
C GLY A 83 0.06 11.82 25.92
N ARG A 84 -0.17 12.16 24.65
CA ARG A 84 -1.45 11.94 23.95
C ARG A 84 -1.31 10.83 22.95
N ASP A 85 -2.32 9.98 22.85
CA ASP A 85 -2.42 8.91 21.89
C ASP A 85 -3.45 9.26 20.80
N PHE A 86 -3.11 8.89 19.56
CA PHE A 86 -3.92 9.08 18.36
C PHE A 86 -4.06 7.72 17.68
N SER A 87 -5.21 7.13 17.79
CA SER A 87 -5.45 5.75 17.33
C SER A 87 -6.51 5.70 16.25
N THR A 88 -6.37 4.76 15.32
CA THR A 88 -7.37 4.44 14.33
C THR A 88 -7.38 2.95 14.04
N ASN A 89 -8.57 2.39 13.90
CA ASN A 89 -8.74 1.04 13.43
C ASN A 89 -8.64 1.01 11.90
N LEU A 90 -8.05 -0.07 11.40
CA LEU A 90 -7.88 -0.34 10.00
C LEU A 90 -8.74 -1.54 9.62
N SER A 91 -9.51 -1.44 8.56
CA SER A 91 -10.17 -2.59 7.94
C SER A 91 -10.25 -2.41 6.44
N SER A 92 -9.91 -3.47 5.68
CA SER A 92 -9.86 -3.38 4.23
C SER A 92 -10.08 -4.72 3.54
N PRO A 93 -11.06 -4.85 2.65
CA PRO A 93 -11.15 -5.96 1.73
C PRO A 93 -10.13 -5.81 0.59
N ILE A 94 -9.44 -6.89 0.25
CA ILE A 94 -8.44 -6.95 -0.83
C ILE A 94 -8.88 -8.06 -1.80
N PRO A 95 -9.66 -7.75 -2.86
CA PRO A 95 -10.05 -8.73 -3.84
C PRO A 95 -8.93 -9.00 -4.84
N ASN A 96 -8.92 -10.22 -5.35
CA ASN A 96 -8.08 -10.62 -6.46
C ASN A 96 -8.88 -11.44 -7.48
N PHE A 97 -8.50 -11.33 -8.73
CA PHE A 97 -9.07 -12.08 -9.83
C PHE A 97 -8.02 -12.39 -10.87
N ALA A 98 -8.04 -13.60 -11.42
CA ALA A 98 -7.29 -13.94 -12.61
C ALA A 98 -8.07 -14.91 -13.52
N LEU A 99 -7.81 -14.75 -14.80
CA LEU A 99 -8.22 -15.69 -15.85
C LEU A 99 -6.98 -16.01 -16.67
N TYR A 100 -6.67 -17.29 -16.83
CA TYR A 100 -5.60 -17.70 -17.72
C TYR A 100 -5.93 -18.98 -18.47
N LYS A 101 -5.40 -19.07 -19.69
CA LYS A 101 -5.51 -20.25 -20.53
C LYS A 101 -4.11 -20.72 -20.90
N LYS A 102 -3.75 -21.91 -20.43
CA LYS A 102 -2.50 -22.60 -20.74
C LYS A 102 -2.74 -23.61 -21.85
N THR A 103 -1.89 -23.58 -22.87
CA THR A 103 -1.81 -24.54 -23.98
C THR A 103 -0.35 -24.94 -24.19
N ASP A 104 -0.07 -25.88 -25.11
CA ASP A 104 1.31 -26.26 -25.42
C ASP A 104 2.12 -25.09 -25.98
N ASP A 105 1.48 -24.18 -26.74
CA ASP A 105 2.11 -23.01 -27.38
C ASP A 105 2.30 -21.81 -26.45
N GLY A 106 1.72 -21.82 -25.26
CA GLY A 106 1.82 -20.70 -24.33
C GLY A 106 0.69 -20.59 -23.33
N ALA A 107 0.78 -19.59 -22.46
CA ALA A 107 -0.26 -19.25 -21.51
C ALA A 107 -0.62 -17.77 -21.62
N TYR A 108 -1.86 -17.47 -21.98
CA TYR A 108 -2.40 -16.12 -21.94
C TYR A 108 -3.02 -15.87 -20.58
N PHE A 109 -2.76 -14.73 -19.98
CA PHE A 109 -3.28 -14.41 -18.65
C PHE A 109 -3.77 -12.98 -18.54
N TRP A 110 -4.78 -12.81 -17.72
CA TRP A 110 -5.33 -11.54 -17.29
C TRP A 110 -5.52 -11.57 -15.78
N THR A 111 -5.01 -10.54 -15.07
CA THR A 111 -5.18 -10.41 -13.63
C THR A 111 -5.75 -9.04 -13.28
N MET A 112 -6.48 -8.98 -12.17
CA MET A 112 -6.97 -7.75 -11.55
C MET A 112 -6.83 -7.84 -10.04
N GLY A 113 -6.53 -6.71 -9.40
CA GLY A 113 -6.45 -6.66 -7.93
C GLY A 113 -5.89 -5.34 -7.40
N GLY A 114 -5.81 -5.23 -6.10
CA GLY A 114 -5.09 -4.16 -5.42
C GLY A 114 -3.58 -4.39 -5.52
N VAL A 115 -2.82 -3.39 -5.98
CA VAL A 115 -1.36 -3.47 -6.12
C VAL A 115 -0.64 -2.58 -5.12
N GLY A 116 -1.38 -1.75 -4.42
CA GLY A 116 -0.82 -0.84 -3.44
C GLY A 116 -1.87 -0.01 -2.71
N GLY A 117 -1.38 0.74 -1.76
CA GLY A 117 -2.17 1.63 -0.96
C GLY A 117 -2.33 1.17 0.49
N GLY A 118 -3.00 2.00 1.27
CA GLY A 118 -3.39 1.74 2.64
C GLY A 118 -4.90 1.64 2.78
N ALA A 119 -5.37 1.18 3.92
CA ALA A 119 -6.78 1.24 4.28
C ALA A 119 -7.27 2.68 4.37
N GLU A 120 -8.57 2.84 4.44
CA GLU A 120 -9.15 4.07 4.95
C GLU A 120 -8.85 4.17 6.45
N LEU A 121 -8.24 5.28 6.84
CA LEU A 121 -7.89 5.60 8.21
C LEU A 121 -8.74 6.79 8.67
N GLU A 122 -9.34 6.68 9.86
CA GLU A 122 -10.21 7.69 10.41
C GLU A 122 -9.81 7.99 11.87
N TYR A 123 -9.14 9.12 12.06
CA TYR A 123 -8.80 9.64 13.39
C TYR A 123 -9.90 10.59 13.85
N LYS A 124 -10.65 10.17 14.86
CA LYS A 124 -11.82 10.92 15.37
C LYS A 124 -11.44 12.07 16.29
N ASP A 125 -10.27 11.98 16.93
CA ASP A 125 -9.83 12.92 17.96
C ASP A 125 -8.56 13.70 17.56
N SER A 126 -8.30 13.90 16.28
CA SER A 126 -7.12 14.55 15.72
C SER A 126 -5.99 13.58 15.29
N ILE A 127 -4.94 14.17 14.77
CA ILE A 127 -3.62 13.57 14.50
C ILE A 127 -2.55 14.46 15.17
N PRO A 128 -1.29 14.01 15.32
CA PRO A 128 -0.20 14.88 15.75
C PRO A 128 -0.07 16.08 14.80
N LEU A 129 -0.30 17.28 15.31
CA LEU A 129 -0.23 18.53 14.56
C LEU A 129 0.77 19.48 15.24
N SER A 130 2.05 19.28 14.99
CA SER A 130 3.10 20.15 15.49
C SER A 130 3.78 20.91 14.38
N VAL A 131 3.96 22.21 14.56
CA VAL A 131 4.63 23.11 13.61
C VAL A 131 5.79 23.81 14.32
N ASN A 132 6.95 23.84 13.66
CA ASN A 132 8.08 24.65 14.13
C ASN A 132 7.87 26.13 13.76
N LEU A 133 7.61 26.95 14.73
CA LEU A 133 7.49 28.39 14.58
C LEU A 133 8.58 29.10 15.42
N LEU A 134 9.43 29.89 14.77
CA LEU A 134 10.51 30.65 15.43
C LEU A 134 11.42 29.78 16.32
N GLY A 135 11.69 28.54 15.91
CA GLY A 135 12.56 27.61 16.64
C GLY A 135 11.87 26.82 17.76
N ASN A 136 10.57 27.02 17.97
CA ASN A 136 9.79 26.28 18.96
C ASN A 136 8.84 25.29 18.25
N SER A 137 8.77 24.05 18.75
CA SER A 137 7.75 23.11 18.33
C SER A 137 6.44 23.44 19.06
N ILE A 138 5.42 23.78 18.30
CA ILE A 138 4.11 24.16 18.82
C ILE A 138 3.10 23.06 18.48
N ASP A 139 2.51 22.47 19.50
CA ASP A 139 1.39 21.53 19.36
C ASP A 139 0.09 22.31 19.12
N PHE A 140 -0.39 22.29 17.88
CA PHE A 140 -1.63 22.95 17.48
C PHE A 140 -2.88 22.31 18.07
N ASN A 141 -2.83 21.03 18.46
CA ASN A 141 -3.97 20.36 19.09
C ASN A 141 -4.45 21.04 20.39
N LYS A 142 -3.61 21.88 21.01
CA LYS A 142 -3.99 22.66 22.20
C LYS A 142 -5.00 23.78 21.90
N PHE A 143 -5.16 24.13 20.63
CA PHE A 143 -6.00 25.24 20.17
C PHE A 143 -7.17 24.80 19.30
N LEU A 144 -7.24 23.49 18.99
CA LEU A 144 -8.24 22.92 18.12
C LEU A 144 -9.15 21.97 18.90
N SER A 145 -10.42 22.00 18.55
CA SER A 145 -11.42 21.02 18.98
C SER A 145 -12.15 20.42 17.76
N ASN A 146 -12.98 19.41 17.99
CA ASN A 146 -13.73 18.72 16.92
C ASN A 146 -12.88 18.37 15.71
N THR A 147 -11.62 18.02 15.95
CA THR A 147 -10.69 17.67 14.88
C THR A 147 -10.95 16.24 14.45
N HIS A 148 -11.24 16.07 13.17
CA HIS A 148 -11.46 14.78 12.56
C HIS A 148 -10.65 14.71 11.28
N VAL A 149 -9.89 13.64 11.09
CA VAL A 149 -9.06 13.44 9.90
C VAL A 149 -9.30 12.04 9.35
N LYS A 150 -9.71 11.98 8.08
CA LYS A 150 -9.98 10.74 7.36
C LYS A 150 -9.21 10.74 6.04
N GLY A 151 -8.52 9.66 5.74
CA GLY A 151 -7.75 9.52 4.51
C GLY A 151 -7.75 8.10 3.98
N SER A 152 -7.63 7.98 2.66
CA SER A 152 -7.44 6.68 2.01
C SER A 152 -6.51 6.79 0.82
N ASN A 153 -5.87 5.68 0.47
CA ASN A 153 -5.19 5.51 -0.79
C ASN A 153 -5.48 4.13 -1.37
N ILE A 154 -5.63 4.05 -2.68
CA ILE A 154 -5.94 2.82 -3.40
C ILE A 154 -5.16 2.82 -4.71
N TYR A 155 -4.49 1.70 -5.00
CA TYR A 155 -3.93 1.44 -6.31
C TYR A 155 -4.50 0.13 -6.84
N ALA A 156 -5.39 0.22 -7.83
CA ALA A 156 -5.94 -0.91 -8.54
C ALA A 156 -5.15 -1.18 -9.80
N GLN A 157 -4.89 -2.43 -10.11
CA GLN A 157 -4.12 -2.85 -11.26
C GLN A 157 -4.88 -3.87 -12.09
N THR A 158 -4.70 -3.79 -13.40
CA THR A 158 -5.00 -4.86 -14.36
C THR A 158 -3.75 -5.20 -15.13
N THR A 159 -3.49 -6.50 -15.36
CA THR A 159 -2.32 -6.98 -16.11
C THR A 159 -2.79 -7.96 -17.18
N LEU A 160 -2.33 -7.78 -18.41
CA LEU A 160 -2.60 -8.66 -19.53
C LEU A 160 -1.28 -9.12 -20.15
N GLY A 161 -1.09 -10.42 -20.28
CA GLY A 161 0.19 -10.96 -20.74
C GLY A 161 0.14 -12.34 -21.35
N LYS A 162 1.31 -12.78 -21.76
CA LYS A 162 1.55 -14.12 -22.32
C LYS A 162 2.84 -14.69 -21.73
N ALA A 163 2.81 -15.97 -21.35
CA ALA A 163 3.98 -16.78 -21.08
C ALA A 163 4.21 -17.79 -22.23
N PHE A 164 5.47 -18.17 -22.45
CA PHE A 164 5.88 -19.10 -23.49
C PHE A 164 7.19 -19.80 -23.14
N ASN A 165 7.39 -20.99 -23.66
CA ASN A 165 8.64 -21.72 -23.49
C ASN A 165 9.74 -21.13 -24.36
N LEU A 166 10.93 -20.98 -23.82
CA LEU A 166 12.16 -20.71 -24.57
C LEU A 166 12.91 -22.00 -24.87
N THR A 167 12.91 -22.93 -23.91
CA THR A 167 13.43 -24.27 -24.01
C THR A 167 12.61 -25.20 -23.08
N ASP A 168 12.93 -26.47 -23.01
CA ASP A 168 12.28 -27.42 -22.09
C ASP A 168 12.42 -27.02 -20.61
N LYS A 169 13.50 -26.29 -20.27
CA LYS A 169 13.81 -25.86 -18.88
C LYS A 169 13.52 -24.40 -18.62
N TRP A 170 13.45 -23.56 -19.63
CA TRP A 170 13.26 -22.13 -19.51
C TRP A 170 11.94 -21.68 -20.13
N SER A 171 11.21 -20.85 -19.40
CA SER A 171 10.07 -20.10 -19.94
C SER A 171 10.18 -18.62 -19.59
N ALA A 172 9.50 -17.79 -20.37
CA ALA A 172 9.45 -16.35 -20.19
C ALA A 172 8.00 -15.86 -20.21
N SER A 173 7.78 -14.67 -19.71
CA SER A 173 6.51 -13.96 -19.84
C SER A 173 6.70 -12.48 -20.09
N LEU A 174 5.76 -11.89 -20.82
CA LEU A 174 5.67 -10.46 -21.09
C LEU A 174 4.23 -10.01 -20.85
N ALA A 175 4.07 -8.86 -20.18
CA ALA A 175 2.75 -8.30 -19.93
C ALA A 175 2.77 -6.77 -19.89
N VAL A 176 1.58 -6.20 -20.13
CA VAL A 176 1.28 -4.79 -19.95
C VAL A 176 0.44 -4.63 -18.69
N ARG A 177 0.76 -3.62 -17.89
CA ARG A 177 0.09 -3.27 -16.63
C ARG A 177 -0.58 -1.92 -16.78
N GLY A 178 -1.86 -1.83 -16.43
CA GLY A 178 -2.58 -0.57 -16.24
C GLY A 178 -2.86 -0.38 -14.75
N VAL A 179 -2.52 0.80 -14.22
CA VAL A 179 -2.70 1.13 -12.81
C VAL A 179 -3.59 2.37 -12.70
N TYR A 180 -4.58 2.31 -11.83
CA TYR A 180 -5.37 3.44 -11.36
C TYR A 180 -5.03 3.71 -9.91
N GLY A 181 -4.76 4.97 -9.58
CA GLY A 181 -4.52 5.43 -8.22
C GLY A 181 -5.53 6.48 -7.79
N LYS A 182 -6.08 6.33 -6.59
CA LYS A 182 -6.95 7.30 -5.93
C LYS A 182 -6.49 7.52 -4.51
N ARG A 183 -6.40 8.79 -4.11
CA ARG A 183 -6.04 9.20 -2.75
C ARG A 183 -7.02 10.26 -2.28
N THR A 184 -7.50 10.15 -1.04
CA THR A 184 -8.43 11.11 -0.46
C THR A 184 -7.92 11.64 0.86
N LEU A 185 -8.30 12.87 1.20
CA LEU A 185 -8.13 13.45 2.51
C LEU A 185 -9.36 14.30 2.83
N LYS A 186 -10.02 13.98 3.94
CA LYS A 186 -11.05 14.82 4.54
C LYS A 186 -10.59 15.19 5.94
N ALA A 187 -10.61 16.47 6.24
CA ALA A 187 -10.29 16.93 7.58
C ALA A 187 -11.17 18.12 7.95
N ASN A 188 -11.49 18.19 9.23
CA ASN A 188 -12.14 19.37 9.83
C ASN A 188 -11.54 19.66 11.20
N ALA A 189 -11.58 20.93 11.58
CA ALA A 189 -11.14 21.39 12.89
C ALA A 189 -11.93 22.65 13.28
N THR A 190 -12.10 22.85 14.58
CA THR A 190 -12.67 24.06 15.15
C THR A 190 -11.62 24.77 15.99
N VAL A 191 -11.51 26.08 15.81
CA VAL A 191 -10.75 26.97 16.68
C VAL A 191 -11.73 27.59 17.67
N ASP A 192 -11.70 27.16 18.92
CA ASP A 192 -12.70 27.55 19.94
C ASP A 192 -12.56 29.00 20.42
N LYS A 193 -11.37 29.58 20.27
CA LYS A 193 -11.05 30.96 20.63
C LYS A 193 -9.87 31.47 19.79
N ASN A 194 -9.79 32.78 19.64
CA ASN A 194 -8.66 33.40 18.97
C ASN A 194 -7.32 32.90 19.52
N VAL A 195 -6.45 32.43 18.63
CA VAL A 195 -5.07 32.04 18.94
C VAL A 195 -4.15 33.20 18.60
N ASN A 196 -3.54 33.78 19.62
CA ASN A 196 -2.64 34.92 19.42
C ASN A 196 -1.19 34.45 19.25
N ILE A 197 -0.38 35.27 18.57
CA ILE A 197 1.05 34.96 18.41
C ILE A 197 1.74 34.83 19.78
N GLY A 198 1.31 35.61 20.77
CA GLY A 198 1.84 35.55 22.12
C GLY A 198 1.60 34.23 22.82
N ASP A 199 0.49 33.55 22.52
CA ASP A 199 0.16 32.23 23.07
C ASP A 199 1.13 31.17 22.52
N LEU A 200 1.62 31.36 21.30
CA LEU A 200 2.55 30.45 20.63
C LEU A 200 4.01 30.63 21.06
N ILE A 201 4.42 31.87 21.39
CA ILE A 201 5.82 32.18 21.72
C ILE A 201 6.06 32.43 23.21
N GLY A 202 5.05 32.13 24.07
CA GLY A 202 5.16 32.32 25.51
C GLY A 202 5.16 33.79 25.96
N LYS A 203 4.60 34.71 25.17
CA LYS A 203 4.48 36.15 25.45
C LYS A 203 3.00 36.59 25.46
N PRO A 204 2.21 36.24 26.47
CA PRO A 204 0.75 36.40 26.50
C PRO A 204 0.24 37.85 26.34
N LEU A 205 1.10 38.84 26.51
CA LEU A 205 0.75 40.25 26.31
C LEU A 205 0.65 40.59 24.80
N LEU A 206 1.21 39.78 23.89
CA LEU A 206 1.17 40.00 22.46
C LEU A 206 -0.13 39.41 21.87
N ARG A 207 -1.23 40.16 21.95
CA ARG A 207 -2.57 39.74 21.57
C ARG A 207 -2.89 40.01 20.08
N ILE A 208 -2.08 39.49 19.18
CA ILE A 208 -2.33 39.55 17.73
C ILE A 208 -2.84 38.18 17.29
N PRO A 209 -4.13 38.05 16.87
CA PRO A 209 -4.72 36.77 16.52
C PRO A 209 -4.17 36.29 15.18
N ILE A 210 -3.45 35.15 15.19
CA ILE A 210 -3.00 34.42 13.98
C ILE A 210 -4.08 33.50 13.47
N PHE A 211 -4.89 32.91 14.37
CA PHE A 211 -6.14 32.27 13.98
C PHE A 211 -7.28 32.89 14.78
N ARG A 212 -8.43 33.07 14.12
CA ARG A 212 -9.68 33.47 14.77
C ARG A 212 -10.50 32.27 15.14
N GLU A 213 -11.37 32.43 16.09
CA GLU A 213 -12.46 31.51 16.38
C GLU A 213 -13.24 31.23 15.09
N GLY A 214 -13.45 29.93 14.81
CA GLY A 214 -14.11 29.51 13.59
C GLY A 214 -13.86 28.04 13.27
N THR A 215 -14.22 27.63 12.05
CA THR A 215 -14.09 26.28 11.54
C THR A 215 -13.30 26.24 10.26
N ALA A 216 -12.54 25.17 10.07
CA ALA A 216 -11.88 24.88 8.80
C ALA A 216 -12.18 23.44 8.37
N SER A 217 -12.37 23.22 7.08
CA SER A 217 -12.54 21.88 6.52
C SER A 217 -11.89 21.77 5.14
N ILE A 218 -11.45 20.58 4.82
CA ILE A 218 -10.93 20.21 3.51
C ILE A 218 -11.52 18.87 3.09
N ASP A 219 -11.99 18.79 1.85
CA ASP A 219 -12.33 17.54 1.16
C ASP A 219 -11.52 17.48 -0.14
N SER A 220 -10.51 16.62 -0.16
CA SER A 220 -9.57 16.53 -1.26
C SER A 220 -9.54 15.14 -1.86
N GLU A 221 -9.58 15.07 -3.18
CA GLU A 221 -9.46 13.86 -3.97
C GLU A 221 -8.35 14.02 -5.01
N ARG A 222 -7.53 12.99 -5.14
CA ARG A 222 -6.40 12.93 -6.09
C ARG A 222 -6.53 11.65 -6.91
N GLU A 223 -6.51 11.76 -8.23
CA GLU A 223 -6.61 10.61 -9.14
C GLU A 223 -5.51 10.62 -10.17
N ALA A 224 -5.04 9.42 -10.53
CA ALA A 224 -4.07 9.21 -11.60
C ALA A 224 -4.26 7.87 -12.27
N TYR A 225 -3.80 7.80 -13.52
CA TYR A 225 -3.65 6.57 -14.31
C TYR A 225 -2.21 6.45 -14.76
N GLY A 226 -1.71 5.23 -14.85
CA GLY A 226 -0.38 4.95 -15.35
C GLY A 226 -0.30 3.58 -16.01
N PHE A 227 0.75 3.39 -16.81
CA PHE A 227 1.02 2.14 -17.49
C PHE A 227 2.44 1.70 -17.24
N GLY A 228 2.65 0.39 -17.24
CA GLY A 228 3.95 -0.25 -17.09
C GLY A 228 4.01 -1.57 -17.81
N GLY A 229 5.19 -2.17 -17.84
CA GLY A 229 5.44 -3.50 -18.33
C GLY A 229 5.73 -4.47 -17.18
N GLN A 230 5.59 -5.75 -17.48
CA GLN A 230 6.06 -6.83 -16.61
C GLN A 230 6.81 -7.84 -17.46
N PHE A 231 7.94 -8.29 -16.97
CA PHE A 231 8.77 -9.33 -17.54
C PHE A 231 8.98 -10.45 -16.53
N GLY A 232 8.91 -11.71 -16.97
CA GLY A 232 9.17 -12.87 -16.12
C GLY A 232 10.09 -13.87 -16.82
N LEU A 233 10.88 -14.56 -15.99
CA LEU A 233 11.65 -15.75 -16.38
C LEU A 233 11.40 -16.86 -15.37
N ASN A 234 11.31 -18.08 -15.85
CA ASN A 234 11.23 -19.25 -15.00
C ASN A 234 12.21 -20.32 -15.47
N TYR A 235 12.91 -20.92 -14.54
CA TYR A 235 13.88 -21.98 -14.77
C TYR A 235 13.54 -23.21 -13.92
N ALA A 236 13.26 -24.32 -14.57
CA ALA A 236 13.02 -25.62 -13.96
C ALA A 236 14.00 -26.63 -14.52
N PRO A 237 15.18 -26.81 -13.91
CA PRO A 237 16.19 -27.75 -14.41
C PRO A 237 15.75 -29.22 -14.29
N ASN A 238 14.83 -29.52 -13.38
CA ASN A 238 14.24 -30.82 -13.12
C ASN A 238 12.88 -30.64 -12.42
N ASP A 239 12.20 -31.74 -12.10
CA ASP A 239 10.86 -31.76 -11.50
C ASP A 239 10.82 -31.33 -10.02
N ARG A 240 11.97 -31.16 -9.40
CA ARG A 240 12.09 -30.78 -7.97
C ARG A 240 12.38 -29.32 -7.75
N LEU A 241 13.20 -28.69 -8.61
CA LEU A 241 13.64 -27.30 -8.44
C LEU A 241 12.95 -26.39 -9.45
N ASN A 242 12.35 -25.33 -8.98
CA ASN A 242 11.85 -24.24 -9.80
C ASN A 242 12.37 -22.91 -9.30
N ILE A 243 12.85 -22.04 -10.19
CA ILE A 243 13.33 -20.71 -9.91
C ILE A 243 12.54 -19.73 -10.75
N GLY A 244 11.91 -18.74 -10.13
CA GLY A 244 11.14 -17.71 -10.78
C GLY A 244 11.76 -16.33 -10.58
N PHE A 245 11.75 -15.52 -11.63
CA PHE A 245 12.12 -14.11 -11.61
C PHE A 245 11.01 -13.28 -12.27
N ARG A 246 10.65 -12.16 -11.65
CA ARG A 246 9.72 -11.16 -12.20
C ARG A 246 10.29 -9.76 -12.03
N TYR A 247 10.15 -8.95 -13.07
CA TYR A 247 10.44 -7.53 -13.03
C TYR A 247 9.23 -6.73 -13.47
N ASP A 248 8.77 -5.86 -12.61
CA ASP A 248 7.69 -4.93 -12.88
C ASP A 248 8.28 -3.52 -13.07
N THR A 249 8.06 -2.90 -14.22
CA THR A 249 8.61 -1.56 -14.48
C THR A 249 7.92 -0.52 -13.60
N LYS A 250 8.63 0.58 -13.33
CA LYS A 250 8.05 1.75 -12.67
C LYS A 250 6.83 2.27 -13.43
N VAL A 251 5.76 2.58 -12.71
CA VAL A 251 4.57 3.22 -13.27
C VAL A 251 4.57 4.70 -12.91
N LYS A 252 4.70 5.56 -13.92
CA LYS A 252 4.65 7.00 -13.76
C LYS A 252 3.19 7.43 -13.62
N MET A 253 2.83 8.02 -12.48
CA MET A 253 1.46 8.46 -12.20
C MET A 253 1.44 9.97 -11.90
N LYS A 254 0.63 10.72 -12.65
CA LYS A 254 0.45 12.15 -12.46
C LYS A 254 -0.92 12.39 -11.84
N PHE A 255 -0.94 12.56 -10.54
CA PHE A 255 -2.15 12.82 -9.79
C PHE A 255 -2.65 14.24 -10.05
N LYS A 256 -3.94 14.35 -10.36
CA LYS A 256 -4.68 15.61 -10.42
C LYS A 256 -5.49 15.73 -9.13
N THR A 257 -5.32 16.84 -8.44
CA THR A 257 -6.02 17.13 -7.19
C THR A 257 -7.24 18.00 -7.47
N LYS A 258 -8.37 17.63 -6.84
CA LYS A 258 -9.57 18.43 -6.71
C LYS A 258 -9.86 18.56 -5.22
N SER A 259 -9.99 19.79 -4.72
CA SER A 259 -10.21 20.04 -3.29
C SER A 259 -11.30 21.10 -3.11
N ASP A 260 -12.16 20.86 -2.14
CA ASP A 260 -13.09 21.83 -1.59
C ASP A 260 -12.59 22.23 -0.20
N ILE A 261 -12.35 23.51 0.00
CA ILE A 261 -11.75 24.05 1.21
C ILE A 261 -12.63 25.17 1.72
N ASN A 262 -13.14 25.00 2.94
CA ASN A 262 -13.91 26.00 3.64
C ASN A 262 -13.17 26.39 4.92
N ASP A 263 -12.80 27.65 5.07
CA ASP A 263 -12.04 28.13 6.21
C ASP A 263 -12.45 29.55 6.56
N ASN A 264 -12.92 29.77 7.79
CA ASN A 264 -13.23 31.09 8.34
C ASN A 264 -12.34 31.45 9.54
N THR A 265 -11.24 30.72 9.74
CA THR A 265 -10.33 30.91 10.88
C THR A 265 -9.20 31.93 10.61
N TYR A 266 -9.27 32.67 9.52
CA TYR A 266 -8.23 33.62 9.12
C TYR A 266 -7.99 34.70 10.17
N GLY A 267 -6.78 34.78 10.67
CA GLY A 267 -6.30 35.79 11.62
C GLY A 267 -5.99 37.14 10.97
N GLN A 268 -5.20 37.93 11.66
CA GLN A 268 -4.73 39.22 11.15
C GLN A 268 -3.34 39.06 10.50
N SER A 269 -3.09 39.81 9.43
CA SER A 269 -1.74 39.98 8.92
C SER A 269 -0.92 40.86 9.88
N ILE A 270 0.32 40.50 10.11
CA ILE A 270 1.25 41.23 10.96
C ILE A 270 2.31 41.85 10.08
N ASN A 271 2.35 43.20 10.06
CA ASN A 271 3.37 43.94 9.35
C ASN A 271 4.12 44.81 10.35
N ILE A 272 5.34 44.41 10.68
CA ILE A 272 6.27 45.17 11.51
C ILE A 272 7.58 45.37 10.75
N PRO A 273 8.38 46.39 11.05
CA PRO A 273 9.65 46.59 10.39
C PRO A 273 10.52 45.32 10.39
N GLY A 274 10.87 44.84 9.19
CA GLY A 274 11.70 43.65 8.99
C GLY A 274 10.94 42.29 9.03
N MET A 275 9.62 42.28 9.32
CA MET A 275 8.83 41.06 9.33
C MET A 275 7.41 41.28 8.86
N SER A 276 6.97 40.50 7.90
CA SER A 276 5.57 40.41 7.45
C SER A 276 5.06 38.98 7.53
N ILE A 277 4.00 38.76 8.31
CA ILE A 277 3.28 37.47 8.41
C ILE A 277 1.92 37.71 7.77
N PRO A 278 1.59 37.03 6.68
CA PRO A 278 0.28 37.17 6.07
C PRO A 278 -0.81 36.63 6.96
N SER A 279 -2.05 37.02 6.73
CA SER A 279 -3.21 36.37 7.33
C SER A 279 -3.22 34.89 6.91
N LEU A 280 -3.30 33.99 7.90
CA LEU A 280 -3.31 32.55 7.71
C LEU A 280 -4.57 31.94 8.34
N GLY A 281 -5.15 30.98 7.65
CA GLY A 281 -6.17 30.09 8.17
C GLY A 281 -5.58 28.74 8.57
N VAL A 282 -6.36 27.93 9.29
CA VAL A 282 -5.96 26.57 9.66
C VAL A 282 -5.74 25.70 8.43
N SER A 283 -6.55 25.91 7.37
CA SER A 283 -6.36 25.21 6.09
C SER A 283 -5.04 25.56 5.41
N ASP A 284 -4.58 26.82 5.50
CA ASP A 284 -3.28 27.22 4.95
C ASP A 284 -2.12 26.55 5.67
N ALA A 285 -2.23 26.36 6.99
CA ALA A 285 -1.25 25.64 7.77
C ALA A 285 -1.18 24.15 7.34
N LEU A 286 -2.33 23.52 7.12
CA LEU A 286 -2.40 22.15 6.61
C LEU A 286 -1.81 22.03 5.20
N LEU A 287 -2.18 22.93 4.28
CA LEU A 287 -1.67 22.94 2.91
C LEU A 287 -0.19 23.34 2.82
N GLY A 288 0.31 24.07 3.80
CA GLY A 288 1.74 24.34 3.94
C GLY A 288 2.54 23.07 4.25
N LEU A 289 1.99 22.18 5.06
CA LEU A 289 2.57 20.87 5.37
C LEU A 289 2.35 19.86 4.22
N TYR A 290 1.18 19.88 3.62
CA TYR A 290 0.74 18.92 2.60
C TYR A 290 0.27 19.62 1.32
N PRO A 291 1.17 20.25 0.55
CA PRO A 291 0.80 21.03 -0.65
C PRO A 291 0.14 20.18 -1.74
N VAL A 292 0.30 18.87 -1.68
CA VAL A 292 -0.31 17.91 -2.60
C VAL A 292 -1.85 17.94 -2.59
N TYR A 293 -2.46 18.46 -1.51
CA TYR A 293 -3.91 18.57 -1.37
C TYR A 293 -4.48 19.93 -1.80
N LYS A 294 -3.66 20.82 -2.34
CA LYS A 294 -4.12 22.10 -2.89
C LYS A 294 -4.93 21.86 -4.17
N ASP A 295 -6.03 22.58 -4.33
CA ASP A 295 -6.90 22.45 -5.52
C ASP A 295 -6.15 22.77 -6.82
N GLY A 296 -6.43 21.99 -7.85
CA GLY A 296 -5.82 22.14 -9.19
C GLY A 296 -4.39 21.62 -9.33
N GLU A 297 -3.74 21.19 -8.24
CA GLU A 297 -2.37 20.68 -8.30
C GLU A 297 -2.28 19.42 -9.17
N LYS A 298 -1.14 19.30 -9.88
CA LYS A 298 -0.81 18.14 -10.73
C LYS A 298 0.57 17.64 -10.37
N LEU A 299 0.65 16.79 -9.40
CA LEU A 299 1.90 16.28 -8.86
C LEU A 299 2.11 14.82 -9.22
N ARG A 300 3.38 14.48 -9.47
CA ARG A 300 3.78 13.11 -9.81
C ARG A 300 4.08 12.33 -8.54
N ARG A 301 3.47 11.15 -8.44
CA ARG A 301 3.84 10.11 -7.46
C ARG A 301 3.86 8.77 -8.18
N ASP A 302 5.03 8.18 -8.31
CA ASP A 302 5.22 6.94 -9.06
C ASP A 302 4.93 5.71 -8.19
N LEU A 303 4.48 4.63 -8.83
CA LEU A 303 4.60 3.31 -8.25
C LEU A 303 5.99 2.77 -8.61
N PRO A 304 6.87 2.46 -7.63
CA PRO A 304 8.25 2.03 -7.88
C PRO A 304 8.34 0.78 -8.75
N ALA A 305 9.46 0.58 -9.42
CA ALA A 305 9.77 -0.69 -10.05
C ALA A 305 10.03 -1.76 -8.98
N LEU A 306 9.81 -3.02 -9.33
CA LEU A 306 9.96 -4.18 -8.46
C LEU A 306 10.74 -5.28 -9.20
N ALA A 307 11.74 -5.87 -8.56
CA ALA A 307 12.33 -7.14 -8.94
C ALA A 307 12.00 -8.18 -7.88
N ALA A 308 11.51 -9.33 -8.31
CA ALA A 308 11.14 -10.45 -7.46
C ALA A 308 11.89 -11.71 -7.91
N LEU A 309 12.49 -12.42 -6.98
CA LEU A 309 13.22 -13.67 -7.23
C LEU A 309 12.86 -14.69 -6.16
N GLY A 310 12.69 -15.93 -6.56
CA GLY A 310 12.50 -17.00 -5.59
C GLY A 310 12.69 -18.38 -6.19
N ALA A 311 12.73 -19.37 -5.30
CA ALA A 311 12.82 -20.75 -5.65
C ALA A 311 11.88 -21.60 -4.81
N SER A 312 11.40 -22.70 -5.39
CA SER A 312 10.73 -23.78 -4.70
C SER A 312 11.48 -25.09 -4.93
N TYR A 313 11.53 -25.91 -3.89
CA TYR A 313 12.18 -27.21 -3.94
C TYR A 313 11.31 -28.30 -3.32
N LYS A 314 10.95 -29.31 -4.11
CA LYS A 314 10.25 -30.53 -3.63
C LYS A 314 11.24 -31.39 -2.86
N VAL A 315 11.15 -31.38 -1.55
CA VAL A 315 11.96 -32.22 -0.65
C VAL A 315 11.49 -33.68 -0.78
N THR A 316 10.15 -33.86 -0.78
CA THR A 316 9.46 -35.12 -1.09
C THR A 316 8.29 -34.83 -2.00
N GLU A 317 7.54 -35.83 -2.45
CA GLU A 317 6.30 -35.63 -3.21
C GLU A 317 5.23 -34.86 -2.43
N GLN A 318 5.27 -34.93 -1.10
CA GLN A 318 4.31 -34.27 -0.21
C GLN A 318 4.81 -32.92 0.32
N TRP A 319 6.12 -32.67 0.33
CA TRP A 319 6.72 -31.53 1.00
C TRP A 319 7.51 -30.65 0.03
N THR A 320 7.10 -29.40 -0.08
CA THR A 320 7.80 -28.36 -0.85
C THR A 320 8.22 -27.22 0.07
N THR A 321 9.46 -26.77 -0.05
CA THR A 321 10.00 -25.60 0.63
C THR A 321 10.19 -24.46 -0.36
N PHE A 322 10.15 -23.23 0.15
CA PHE A 322 10.19 -22.01 -0.65
C PHE A 322 11.13 -20.99 -0.03
N VAL A 323 11.82 -20.26 -0.88
CA VAL A 323 12.58 -19.07 -0.52
C VAL A 323 12.31 -18.02 -1.60
N GLY A 324 12.20 -16.77 -1.21
CA GLY A 324 12.00 -15.69 -2.17
C GLY A 324 12.27 -14.33 -1.56
N GLY A 325 12.24 -13.32 -2.40
CA GLY A 325 12.39 -11.94 -1.99
C GLY A 325 11.96 -10.98 -3.08
N ASN A 326 11.71 -9.75 -2.65
CA ASN A 326 11.36 -8.63 -3.49
C ASN A 326 12.34 -7.49 -3.24
N TYR A 327 12.69 -6.76 -4.28
CA TYR A 327 13.50 -5.55 -4.22
C TYR A 327 12.75 -4.40 -4.89
N TYR A 328 12.51 -3.33 -4.15
CA TYR A 328 11.76 -2.17 -4.58
C TYR A 328 12.68 -1.01 -4.89
N PHE A 329 12.64 -0.50 -6.11
CA PHE A 329 13.48 0.60 -6.59
C PHE A 329 12.88 1.95 -6.19
N ASN A 330 12.68 2.16 -4.88
CA ASN A 330 12.05 3.37 -4.32
C ASN A 330 12.85 4.64 -4.65
N GLU A 331 14.19 4.59 -4.64
CA GLU A 331 15.06 5.73 -4.96
C GLU A 331 14.83 6.28 -6.37
N SER A 332 14.42 5.42 -7.30
CA SER A 332 14.14 5.83 -8.68
C SER A 332 12.75 6.41 -8.88
N ALA A 333 11.88 6.33 -7.89
CA ALA A 333 10.49 6.77 -7.96
C ALA A 333 10.36 8.22 -7.45
N THR A 334 9.50 9.00 -8.09
CA THR A 334 9.10 10.30 -7.58
C THR A 334 8.02 10.08 -6.54
N MET A 335 8.21 10.63 -5.34
CA MET A 335 7.26 10.55 -4.23
C MET A 335 6.69 11.93 -3.89
N ASP A 336 5.61 11.97 -3.10
CA ASP A 336 5.04 13.22 -2.61
C ASP A 336 6.04 14.00 -1.74
N ARG A 337 5.89 15.32 -1.71
CA ARG A 337 6.68 16.21 -0.85
C ARG A 337 5.96 16.44 0.47
N ILE A 338 6.72 16.61 1.53
CA ILE A 338 6.23 17.13 2.81
C ILE A 338 6.73 18.57 2.92
N GLY A 339 5.81 19.52 2.89
CA GLY A 339 6.14 20.93 2.77
C GLY A 339 6.96 21.19 1.49
N LYS A 340 8.15 21.79 1.64
CA LYS A 340 9.10 22.05 0.55
C LYS A 340 10.14 20.94 0.37
N THR A 341 10.15 19.92 1.25
CA THR A 341 11.18 18.89 1.31
C THR A 341 10.81 17.72 0.41
N ASN A 342 11.73 17.33 -0.48
CA ASN A 342 11.63 16.07 -1.20
C ASN A 342 11.87 14.93 -0.21
N VAL A 343 11.05 13.90 -0.31
CA VAL A 343 11.24 12.68 0.44
C VAL A 343 12.00 11.70 -0.45
N ASP A 344 13.30 11.53 -0.19
CA ASP A 344 14.14 10.58 -0.91
C ASP A 344 14.18 9.29 -0.10
N TYR A 345 13.39 8.30 -0.54
CA TYR A 345 13.39 6.97 0.06
C TYR A 345 14.62 6.19 -0.36
N LYS A 346 15.11 5.30 0.49
CA LYS A 346 16.02 4.24 0.11
C LYS A 346 15.23 3.10 -0.54
N ASN A 347 15.94 2.24 -1.28
CA ASN A 347 15.33 1.04 -1.83
C ASN A 347 14.89 0.11 -0.70
N GLY A 348 13.67 -0.42 -0.83
CA GLY A 348 13.13 -1.39 0.12
C GLY A 348 13.39 -2.81 -0.35
N TRP A 349 13.32 -3.79 0.55
CA TRP A 349 13.47 -5.20 0.21
C TRP A 349 12.71 -6.10 1.17
N GLU A 350 12.40 -7.28 0.69
CA GLU A 350 11.76 -8.34 1.47
C GLU A 350 12.50 -9.66 1.25
N ILE A 351 12.51 -10.48 2.30
CA ILE A 351 12.94 -11.87 2.22
C ILE A 351 11.88 -12.76 2.84
N SER A 352 11.58 -13.88 2.18
CA SER A 352 10.55 -14.80 2.59
C SER A 352 11.05 -16.23 2.57
N VAL A 353 10.57 -17.02 3.50
CA VAL A 353 10.70 -18.49 3.50
C VAL A 353 9.34 -19.10 3.78
N GLY A 354 9.11 -20.30 3.27
CA GLY A 354 7.85 -20.99 3.49
C GLY A 354 7.90 -22.47 3.19
N SER A 355 6.79 -23.12 3.51
CA SER A 355 6.63 -24.56 3.36
C SER A 355 5.17 -24.89 3.01
N GLU A 356 5.00 -25.89 2.19
CA GLU A 356 3.72 -26.52 1.86
C GLU A 356 3.85 -28.03 2.06
N TYR A 357 2.95 -28.60 2.86
CA TYR A 357 2.92 -30.02 3.15
C TYR A 357 1.56 -30.64 2.88
N TRP A 358 1.49 -31.59 1.96
CA TRP A 358 0.29 -32.34 1.60
C TRP A 358 0.13 -33.55 2.50
N PHE A 359 -0.82 -33.49 3.45
CA PHE A 359 -1.17 -34.61 4.31
C PHE A 359 -1.89 -35.72 3.53
N THR A 360 -2.72 -35.29 2.56
CA THR A 360 -3.42 -36.13 1.61
C THR A 360 -3.36 -35.47 0.22
N PRO A 361 -3.73 -36.14 -0.87
CA PRO A 361 -3.85 -35.49 -2.18
C PRO A 361 -4.83 -34.30 -2.21
N GLN A 362 -5.72 -34.20 -1.20
CA GLN A 362 -6.75 -33.15 -1.13
C GLN A 362 -6.42 -32.03 -0.16
N ILE A 363 -5.58 -32.26 0.86
CA ILE A 363 -5.39 -31.29 1.96
C ILE A 363 -3.90 -31.01 2.14
N ALA A 364 -3.54 -29.74 2.03
CA ALA A 364 -2.20 -29.25 2.36
C ALA A 364 -2.24 -28.15 3.42
N TRP A 365 -1.15 -28.05 4.16
CA TRP A 365 -0.86 -26.98 5.08
C TRP A 365 0.21 -26.05 4.49
N LEU A 366 0.00 -24.75 4.65
CA LEU A 366 0.93 -23.69 4.31
C LEU A 366 1.43 -23.04 5.59
N VAL A 367 2.71 -22.73 5.62
CA VAL A 367 3.30 -21.90 6.67
C VAL A 367 4.43 -21.06 6.05
N GLY A 368 4.58 -19.83 6.52
CA GLY A 368 5.64 -18.98 6.01
C GLY A 368 5.95 -17.77 6.88
N PHE A 369 7.08 -17.19 6.58
CA PHE A 369 7.65 -16.04 7.24
C PHE A 369 8.13 -15.04 6.18
N ASN A 370 7.96 -13.75 6.45
CA ASN A 370 8.52 -12.66 5.65
C ASN A 370 9.09 -11.59 6.59
N TYR A 371 10.23 -11.02 6.22
CA TYR A 371 10.77 -9.80 6.80
C TYR A 371 10.85 -8.73 5.71
N ALA A 372 10.43 -7.51 6.03
CA ALA A 372 10.36 -6.39 5.12
C ALA A 372 11.05 -5.15 5.69
N ASP A 373 12.02 -4.60 4.95
CA ASP A 373 12.65 -3.30 5.20
C ASP A 373 12.15 -2.29 4.15
N THR A 374 11.47 -1.27 4.60
CA THR A 374 10.82 -0.28 3.72
C THR A 374 11.77 0.74 3.12
N GLY A 375 12.97 0.90 3.65
CA GLY A 375 13.91 1.96 3.28
C GLY A 375 13.42 3.38 3.60
N ALA A 376 12.36 3.53 4.42
CA ALA A 376 11.76 4.82 4.74
C ALA A 376 12.67 5.66 5.67
N PRO A 377 13.12 6.87 5.23
CA PRO A 377 13.89 7.76 6.08
C PRO A 377 12.98 8.53 7.06
N ASP A 378 13.53 9.07 8.15
CA ASP A 378 12.77 9.84 9.16
C ASP A 378 11.95 10.97 8.54
N LYS A 379 12.51 11.67 7.54
CA LYS A 379 11.82 12.75 6.82
C LYS A 379 10.58 12.32 6.02
N SER A 380 10.34 11.01 5.87
CA SER A 380 9.13 10.47 5.22
C SER A 380 7.97 10.22 6.18
N PHE A 381 8.22 10.33 7.48
CA PHE A 381 7.20 10.08 8.50
C PHE A 381 6.32 11.31 8.67
N ALA A 382 5.04 11.13 8.46
CA ALA A 382 4.00 12.12 8.64
C ALA A 382 2.78 11.48 9.29
N ALA A 383 1.98 12.28 9.99
CA ALA A 383 0.79 11.78 10.66
C ALA A 383 -0.24 11.12 9.71
N THR A 384 -0.23 11.51 8.44
CA THR A 384 -1.12 10.94 7.40
C THR A 384 -0.51 9.77 6.64
N GLU A 385 0.80 9.56 6.74
CA GLU A 385 1.50 8.50 5.99
C GLU A 385 2.85 8.18 6.61
N TYR A 386 3.08 6.92 6.96
CA TYR A 386 4.37 6.41 7.39
C TYR A 386 4.54 4.93 7.08
N ALA A 387 5.77 4.49 6.89
CA ALA A 387 6.12 3.11 6.59
C ALA A 387 7.09 2.56 7.62
N LEU A 388 6.70 1.48 8.27
CA LEU A 388 7.49 0.75 9.27
C LEU A 388 7.98 -0.56 8.71
N ASN A 389 9.15 -1.00 9.11
CA ASN A 389 9.63 -2.35 8.84
C ASN A 389 8.73 -3.38 9.54
N SER A 390 8.63 -4.56 8.99
CA SER A 390 7.71 -5.56 9.52
C SER A 390 8.21 -6.98 9.38
N THR A 391 7.76 -7.81 10.31
CA THR A 391 7.84 -9.26 10.26
C THR A 391 6.43 -9.81 10.07
N MET A 392 6.24 -10.70 9.10
CA MET A 392 4.96 -11.38 8.86
C MET A 392 5.11 -12.87 9.17
N LEU A 393 4.13 -13.41 9.89
CA LEU A 393 3.90 -14.83 10.07
C LEU A 393 2.61 -15.22 9.37
N GLY A 394 2.65 -16.28 8.56
CA GLY A 394 1.50 -16.76 7.81
C GLY A 394 1.26 -18.26 7.99
N THR A 395 -0.01 -18.66 7.94
CA THR A 395 -0.43 -20.06 7.88
C THR A 395 -1.68 -20.20 7.05
N GLY A 396 -1.91 -21.37 6.46
CA GLY A 396 -3.09 -21.60 5.64
C GLY A 396 -3.31 -23.06 5.32
N VAL A 397 -4.47 -23.33 4.75
CA VAL A 397 -4.88 -24.67 4.30
C VAL A 397 -5.34 -24.58 2.86
N LYS A 398 -4.84 -25.51 2.03
CA LYS A 398 -5.39 -25.78 0.70
C LYS A 398 -6.30 -27.01 0.75
N TYR A 399 -7.39 -26.94 -0.01
CA TYR A 399 -8.34 -28.04 -0.15
C TYR A 399 -8.71 -28.25 -1.61
N ARG A 400 -8.41 -29.45 -2.13
CA ARG A 400 -8.74 -29.91 -3.49
C ARG A 400 -9.81 -31.00 -3.41
N PRO A 401 -11.10 -30.66 -3.48
CA PRO A 401 -12.16 -31.68 -3.48
C PRO A 401 -12.09 -32.58 -4.73
N ASN A 402 -11.54 -32.10 -5.82
CA ASN A 402 -11.30 -32.80 -7.08
C ASN A 402 -10.20 -32.12 -7.90
N GLU A 403 -9.83 -32.68 -9.05
CA GLU A 403 -8.75 -32.21 -9.91
C GLU A 403 -9.01 -30.82 -10.56
N THR A 404 -10.22 -30.32 -10.54
CA THR A 404 -10.61 -29.07 -11.19
C THR A 404 -10.90 -27.91 -10.23
N VAL A 405 -10.92 -28.17 -8.92
CA VAL A 405 -11.25 -27.17 -7.91
C VAL A 405 -10.20 -27.15 -6.81
N GLU A 406 -9.72 -25.96 -6.49
CA GLU A 406 -8.87 -25.74 -5.32
C GLU A 406 -9.37 -24.53 -4.53
N TRP A 407 -9.39 -24.69 -3.22
CA TRP A 407 -9.63 -23.64 -2.24
C TRP A 407 -8.37 -23.41 -1.42
N THR A 408 -8.07 -22.15 -1.10
CA THR A 408 -7.04 -21.80 -0.14
C THR A 408 -7.65 -20.85 0.89
N VAL A 409 -7.50 -21.17 2.18
CA VAL A 409 -7.84 -20.27 3.28
C VAL A 409 -6.56 -20.02 4.06
N ALA A 410 -6.26 -18.76 4.34
CA ALA A 410 -5.03 -18.39 5.03
C ALA A 410 -5.26 -17.24 6.00
N PHE A 411 -4.41 -17.21 7.02
CA PHE A 411 -4.29 -16.13 8.00
C PHE A 411 -2.84 -15.68 8.05
N ASN A 412 -2.63 -14.37 8.20
CA ASN A 412 -1.32 -13.82 8.50
C ASN A 412 -1.39 -12.66 9.49
N HIS A 413 -0.28 -12.43 10.15
CA HIS A 413 -0.11 -11.39 11.13
C HIS A 413 1.21 -10.65 10.88
N TYR A 414 1.14 -9.32 10.81
CA TYR A 414 2.29 -8.42 10.63
C TYR A 414 2.60 -7.74 11.96
N ILE A 415 3.81 -7.96 12.44
CA ILE A 415 4.42 -7.29 13.58
C ILE A 415 5.32 -6.19 13.01
N TYR A 416 5.00 -4.93 13.32
CA TYR A 416 5.76 -3.78 12.85
C TYR A 416 6.72 -3.29 13.91
N ASP A 417 7.92 -2.84 13.48
CA ASP A 417 8.86 -2.14 14.34
C ASP A 417 8.26 -0.78 14.72
N SER A 418 8.29 -0.43 16.02
CA SER A 418 7.94 0.93 16.42
C SER A 418 9.08 1.90 16.09
N ARG A 419 8.74 3.16 15.75
CA ARG A 419 9.75 4.19 15.45
C ARG A 419 9.34 5.53 15.99
N THR A 420 10.28 6.24 16.59
CA THR A 420 10.06 7.62 17.06
C THR A 420 10.76 8.61 16.15
N VAL A 421 10.02 9.55 15.60
CA VAL A 421 10.51 10.60 14.73
C VAL A 421 9.89 11.94 15.14
N ASN A 422 10.70 12.97 15.38
CA ASN A 422 10.26 14.30 15.82
C ASN A 422 9.29 14.25 17.03
N ASP A 423 9.64 13.46 18.05
CA ASP A 423 8.85 13.23 19.26
C ASP A 423 7.48 12.57 19.06
N ILE A 424 7.20 12.04 17.86
CA ILE A 424 6.04 11.24 17.56
C ILE A 424 6.48 9.77 17.48
N LYS A 425 5.90 8.92 18.32
CA LYS A 425 6.05 7.47 18.21
C LYS A 425 5.00 6.93 17.25
N TYR A 426 5.42 6.10 16.32
CA TYR A 426 4.58 5.45 15.31
C TYR A 426 4.55 3.95 15.55
N GLU A 427 3.36 3.37 15.56
CA GLU A 427 3.11 1.94 15.79
C GLU A 427 2.00 1.45 14.86
N LYS A 428 2.06 0.18 14.50
CA LYS A 428 1.07 -0.47 13.65
C LYS A 428 1.02 -1.96 13.95
N GLU A 429 -0.17 -2.53 13.88
CA GLU A 429 -0.41 -3.97 13.93
C GLU A 429 -1.48 -4.34 12.91
N ILE A 430 -1.23 -5.32 12.06
CA ILE A 430 -2.17 -5.72 11.01
C ILE A 430 -2.23 -7.24 10.94
N SER A 431 -3.44 -7.77 10.85
CA SER A 431 -3.70 -9.16 10.51
C SER A 431 -4.54 -9.23 9.25
N SER A 432 -4.48 -10.35 8.53
CA SER A 432 -5.46 -10.60 7.47
C SER A 432 -5.89 -12.07 7.43
N ILE A 433 -7.13 -12.27 7.01
CA ILE A 433 -7.68 -13.55 6.65
C ILE A 433 -8.07 -13.52 5.17
N GLY A 434 -7.74 -14.57 4.44
CA GLY A 434 -8.00 -14.64 3.01
C GLY A 434 -8.60 -15.96 2.59
N ILE A 435 -9.42 -15.91 1.55
CA ILE A 435 -9.93 -17.08 0.84
C ILE A 435 -9.68 -16.92 -0.64
N ASN A 436 -9.19 -17.96 -1.28
CA ASN A 436 -8.98 -18.03 -2.72
C ASN A 436 -9.66 -19.28 -3.28
N PHE A 437 -10.19 -19.16 -4.48
CA PHE A 437 -10.88 -20.22 -5.21
C PHE A 437 -10.30 -20.32 -6.61
N VAL A 438 -10.03 -21.52 -7.06
CA VAL A 438 -9.59 -21.83 -8.42
C VAL A 438 -10.51 -22.86 -9.04
N LYS A 439 -10.91 -22.59 -10.28
CA LYS A 439 -11.63 -23.55 -11.12
C LYS A 439 -10.91 -23.74 -12.44
N LYS A 440 -10.57 -24.99 -12.75
CA LYS A 440 -10.07 -25.46 -14.07
C LYS A 440 -11.21 -25.97 -14.91
N PHE A 441 -11.21 -25.62 -16.20
CA PHE A 441 -12.13 -26.08 -17.25
C PHE A 441 -11.41 -26.85 -18.34
#